data_5ae43204e8ff7eb4f95758bdb5b83f05
#
_entry.id   5ae43204e8ff7eb4f95758bdb5b83f05
#
_cell.length_a   1.000
_cell.length_b   1.000
_cell.length_c   1.000
_cell.angle_alpha   90.00
_cell.angle_beta   90.00
_cell.angle_gamma   90.00
#
_symmetry.space_group_name_H-M   'P 1'
#
loop_
_entity.id
_entity.type
_entity.pdbx_description
1 polymer ?
#
loop_
_entity_poly.entity_id
_entity_poly.type
_entity_poly.pdbx_seq_one_letter_code
_entity_poly.pdbx_strand_id
1 'polypeptide(L)'
;MYEQITRNKWKSFFLVLFFLGLVFALTWFFGELTNLGPQALVLAVIIAVAMTFGSYYASDRIVLAISRAKPVEKKDYPYLYNTVEGLAIAAGIPKPRCYIIDDTAPNAFASGRNPKNSVIVVTKGLLTKLNRVELEGVIAHEMSHIKNYDVLVQTLAVVMVGVIVLLSDWILRTFLWGGGRRRSRSRSGKGGGNAGAILVLVGLILAVISPLIAQLIRLAVSRKREFLADANGALLTRYPPGLASALRKISADKEPLEVANKATAHLYIINPLLEFRGRVNRLFSTHPPVEERIAALEKM
;
A
#
# COMPACT_ATOMS: atom_id res chain seq x y z
N MET A 1 5.18 -1.11 23.37
CA MET A 1 6.03 -0.98 22.15
C MET A 1 6.49 -2.35 21.63
N TYR A 2 7.24 -3.17 22.40
CA TYR A 2 7.74 -4.49 21.93
C TYR A 2 6.64 -5.45 21.48
N GLU A 3 5.51 -5.53 22.19
CA GLU A 3 4.37 -6.37 21.81
C GLU A 3 3.79 -6.02 20.44
N GLN A 4 3.79 -4.73 20.06
CA GLN A 4 3.27 -4.29 18.78
C GLN A 4 4.21 -4.66 17.63
N ILE A 5 5.52 -4.52 17.83
CA ILE A 5 6.53 -4.94 16.88
C ILE A 5 6.38 -6.45 16.62
N THR A 6 6.28 -7.24 17.68
CA THR A 6 6.09 -8.70 17.58
C THR A 6 4.78 -9.03 16.86
N ARG A 7 3.68 -8.37 17.23
CA ARG A 7 2.38 -8.57 16.57
C ARG A 7 2.41 -8.20 15.08
N ASN A 8 3.07 -7.12 14.72
CA ASN A 8 3.18 -6.72 13.30
C ASN A 8 4.07 -7.69 12.50
N LYS A 9 5.15 -8.20 13.08
CA LYS A 9 5.97 -9.25 12.46
C LYS A 9 5.17 -10.53 12.23
N TRP A 10 4.39 -10.98 13.21
CA TRP A 10 3.51 -12.14 13.05
C TRP A 10 2.41 -11.92 12.00
N LYS A 11 1.77 -10.74 11.99
CA LYS A 11 0.81 -10.39 10.94
C LYS A 11 1.44 -10.43 9.56
N SER A 12 2.63 -9.85 9.40
CA SER A 12 3.36 -9.88 8.14
C SER A 12 3.71 -11.30 7.71
N PHE A 13 4.12 -12.17 8.65
CA PHE A 13 4.39 -13.57 8.38
C PHE A 13 3.15 -14.30 7.86
N PHE A 14 2.01 -14.16 8.54
CA PHE A 14 0.77 -14.77 8.08
C PHE A 14 0.26 -14.20 6.75
N LEU A 15 0.45 -12.90 6.51
CA LEU A 15 0.13 -12.29 5.22
C LEU A 15 0.97 -12.90 4.08
N VAL A 16 2.28 -13.05 4.30
CA VAL A 16 3.19 -13.67 3.33
C VAL A 16 2.81 -15.12 3.07
N LEU A 17 2.52 -15.90 4.12
CA LEU A 17 2.09 -17.29 4.01
C LEU A 17 0.76 -17.42 3.24
N PHE A 18 -0.21 -16.56 3.56
CA PHE A 18 -1.48 -16.50 2.85
C PHE A 18 -1.29 -16.16 1.37
N PHE A 19 -0.45 -15.16 1.06
CA PHE A 19 -0.16 -14.77 -0.30
C PHE A 19 0.52 -15.89 -1.09
N LEU A 20 1.49 -16.56 -0.48
CA LEU A 20 2.15 -17.73 -1.07
C LEU A 20 1.13 -18.80 -1.45
N GLY A 21 0.23 -19.16 -0.53
CA GLY A 21 -0.83 -20.13 -0.77
C GLY A 21 -1.81 -19.68 -1.85
N LEU A 22 -2.17 -18.41 -1.89
CA LEU A 22 -3.06 -17.85 -2.91
C LEU A 22 -2.44 -17.89 -4.31
N VAL A 23 -1.19 -17.44 -4.46
CA VAL A 23 -0.49 -17.46 -5.75
C VAL A 23 -0.29 -18.90 -6.22
N PHE A 24 0.08 -19.80 -5.30
CA PHE A 24 0.21 -21.23 -5.59
C PHE A 24 -1.13 -21.81 -6.10
N ALA A 25 -2.22 -21.59 -5.36
CA ALA A 25 -3.55 -22.11 -5.72
C ALA A 25 -4.02 -21.59 -7.09
N LEU A 26 -3.82 -20.29 -7.35
CA LEU A 26 -4.17 -19.69 -8.64
C LEU A 26 -3.34 -20.27 -9.77
N THR A 27 -2.02 -20.38 -9.60
CA THR A 27 -1.14 -20.89 -10.65
C THR A 27 -1.41 -22.37 -10.93
N TRP A 28 -1.62 -23.16 -9.91
CA TRP A 28 -1.98 -24.58 -10.05
C TRP A 28 -3.32 -24.74 -10.76
N PHE A 29 -4.35 -24.00 -10.34
CA PHE A 29 -5.67 -24.02 -10.96
C PHE A 29 -5.61 -23.69 -12.47
N PHE A 30 -4.82 -22.68 -12.84
CA PHE A 30 -4.61 -22.36 -14.26
C PHE A 30 -3.79 -23.41 -15.00
N GLY A 31 -2.85 -24.04 -14.35
CA GLY A 31 -2.11 -25.15 -14.90
C GLY A 31 -3.01 -26.33 -15.27
N GLU A 32 -3.95 -26.67 -14.39
CA GLU A 32 -4.96 -27.71 -14.66
C GLU A 32 -5.89 -27.32 -15.83
N LEU A 33 -6.36 -26.07 -15.86
CA LEU A 33 -7.19 -25.58 -16.97
C LEU A 33 -6.49 -25.57 -18.32
N THR A 34 -5.17 -25.46 -18.34
CA THR A 34 -4.36 -25.47 -19.57
C THR A 34 -3.81 -26.84 -19.93
N ASN A 35 -4.16 -27.89 -19.18
CA ASN A 35 -3.70 -29.26 -19.35
C ASN A 35 -2.16 -29.40 -19.28
N LEU A 36 -1.48 -28.61 -18.44
CA LEU A 36 -0.04 -28.69 -18.21
C LEU A 36 0.39 -29.95 -17.40
N GLY A 37 -0.59 -30.65 -16.80
CA GLY A 37 -0.34 -31.83 -15.99
C GLY A 37 0.57 -31.59 -14.78
N PRO A 38 1.39 -32.58 -14.34
CA PRO A 38 2.25 -32.44 -13.15
C PRO A 38 3.25 -31.26 -13.21
N GLN A 39 3.59 -30.80 -14.39
CA GLN A 39 4.49 -29.66 -14.58
C GLN A 39 3.85 -28.33 -14.04
N ALA A 40 2.52 -28.25 -14.03
CA ALA A 40 1.81 -27.12 -13.45
C ALA A 40 2.11 -26.93 -11.96
N LEU A 41 2.24 -28.03 -11.21
CA LEU A 41 2.55 -27.98 -9.78
C LEU A 41 3.96 -27.39 -9.53
N VAL A 42 4.95 -27.86 -10.28
CA VAL A 42 6.33 -27.36 -10.16
C VAL A 42 6.39 -25.87 -10.52
N LEU A 43 5.74 -25.50 -11.63
CA LEU A 43 5.68 -24.10 -12.06
C LEU A 43 4.95 -23.23 -11.03
N ALA A 44 3.86 -23.72 -10.44
CA ALA A 44 3.13 -23.01 -9.40
C ALA A 44 4.00 -22.72 -8.16
N VAL A 45 4.79 -23.69 -7.72
CA VAL A 45 5.72 -23.50 -6.59
C VAL A 45 6.77 -22.46 -6.94
N ILE A 46 7.42 -22.56 -8.10
CA ILE A 46 8.47 -21.64 -8.52
C ILE A 46 7.92 -20.20 -8.60
N ILE A 47 6.78 -19.99 -9.25
CA ILE A 47 6.15 -18.68 -9.38
C ILE A 47 5.74 -18.13 -8.02
N ALA A 48 5.09 -18.93 -7.17
CA ALA A 48 4.64 -18.51 -5.86
C ALA A 48 5.83 -18.06 -4.98
N VAL A 49 6.91 -18.83 -4.96
CA VAL A 49 8.13 -18.50 -4.21
C VAL A 49 8.78 -17.24 -4.79
N ALA A 50 9.02 -17.19 -6.10
CA ALA A 50 9.68 -16.06 -6.76
C ALA A 50 8.88 -14.75 -6.55
N MET A 51 7.56 -14.77 -6.72
CA MET A 51 6.70 -13.62 -6.51
C MET A 51 6.68 -13.18 -5.05
N THR A 52 6.62 -14.11 -4.11
CA THR A 52 6.59 -13.80 -2.67
C THR A 52 7.90 -13.14 -2.23
N PHE A 53 9.04 -13.75 -2.55
CA PHE A 53 10.35 -13.18 -2.20
C PHE A 53 10.61 -11.88 -2.97
N GLY A 54 10.34 -11.82 -4.26
CA GLY A 54 10.45 -10.62 -5.07
C GLY A 54 9.61 -9.47 -4.49
N SER A 55 8.37 -9.73 -4.14
CA SER A 55 7.46 -8.78 -3.50
C SER A 55 8.00 -8.27 -2.17
N TYR A 56 8.51 -9.14 -1.32
CA TYR A 56 9.05 -8.77 -0.02
C TYR A 56 10.31 -7.89 -0.13
N TYR A 57 11.28 -8.29 -0.96
CA TYR A 57 12.56 -7.59 -1.07
C TYR A 57 12.50 -6.33 -1.93
N ALA A 58 11.61 -6.26 -2.92
CA ALA A 58 11.42 -5.11 -3.79
C ALA A 58 10.26 -4.20 -3.38
N SER A 59 9.63 -4.46 -2.24
CA SER A 59 8.38 -3.80 -1.82
C SER A 59 8.48 -2.27 -1.76
N ASP A 60 9.56 -1.73 -1.22
CA ASP A 60 9.82 -0.29 -1.18
C ASP A 60 9.97 0.30 -2.60
N ARG A 61 10.72 -0.38 -3.48
CA ARG A 61 10.91 0.06 -4.87
C ARG A 61 9.61 0.04 -5.67
N ILE A 62 8.78 -0.97 -5.45
CA ILE A 62 7.47 -1.08 -6.11
C ILE A 62 6.57 0.08 -5.69
N VAL A 63 6.48 0.37 -4.39
CA VAL A 63 5.67 1.50 -3.88
C VAL A 63 6.20 2.83 -4.41
N LEU A 64 7.51 3.05 -4.41
CA LEU A 64 8.14 4.27 -4.95
C LEU A 64 7.85 4.44 -6.45
N ALA A 65 7.92 3.35 -7.23
CA ALA A 65 7.62 3.39 -8.67
C ALA A 65 6.14 3.71 -8.93
N ILE A 66 5.22 3.08 -8.20
CA ILE A 66 3.77 3.34 -8.31
C ILE A 66 3.45 4.80 -7.98
N SER A 67 4.10 5.34 -6.93
CA SER A 67 3.90 6.71 -6.46
C SER A 67 4.72 7.75 -7.23
N ARG A 68 5.50 7.34 -8.24
CA ARG A 68 6.40 8.21 -9.03
C ARG A 68 7.34 9.05 -8.15
N ALA A 69 7.71 8.52 -6.99
CA ALA A 69 8.55 9.22 -6.03
C ALA A 69 10.01 9.26 -6.50
N LYS A 70 10.65 10.43 -6.40
CA LYS A 70 12.04 10.66 -6.77
C LYS A 70 12.91 10.79 -5.52
N PRO A 71 14.15 10.27 -5.52
CA PRO A 71 15.04 10.42 -4.38
C PRO A 71 15.40 11.90 -4.15
N VAL A 72 15.57 12.27 -2.90
CA VAL A 72 15.93 13.62 -2.47
C VAL A 72 17.36 13.64 -1.93
N GLU A 73 18.18 14.54 -2.43
CA GLU A 73 19.49 14.83 -1.88
C GLU A 73 19.42 16.00 -0.86
N LYS A 74 20.35 16.02 0.08
CA LYS A 74 20.40 17.05 1.13
C LYS A 74 20.50 18.47 0.56
N LYS A 75 21.20 18.62 -0.59
CA LYS A 75 21.37 19.93 -1.25
C LYS A 75 20.06 20.51 -1.81
N ASP A 76 19.13 19.64 -2.27
CA ASP A 76 17.90 20.08 -2.93
C ASP A 76 16.79 20.42 -1.92
N TYR A 77 16.70 19.64 -0.83
CA TYR A 77 15.70 19.82 0.22
C TYR A 77 16.33 19.68 1.62
N PRO A 78 17.25 20.61 1.99
CA PRO A 78 18.01 20.52 3.22
C PRO A 78 17.14 20.47 4.47
N TYR A 79 16.03 21.16 4.42
CA TYR A 79 15.08 21.22 5.52
C TYR A 79 14.42 19.87 5.79
N LEU A 80 13.83 19.24 4.77
CA LEU A 80 13.24 17.90 4.88
C LEU A 80 14.29 16.88 5.37
N TYR A 81 15.47 16.90 4.75
CA TYR A 81 16.56 15.98 5.08
C TYR A 81 17.00 16.08 6.55
N ASN A 82 17.19 17.31 7.05
CA ASN A 82 17.59 17.56 8.42
C ASN A 82 16.49 17.20 9.42
N THR A 83 15.22 17.47 9.09
CA THR A 83 14.06 17.08 9.92
C THR A 83 14.00 15.55 10.06
N VAL A 84 14.13 14.81 8.95
CA VAL A 84 14.13 13.34 8.98
C VAL A 84 15.33 12.80 9.76
N GLU A 85 16.50 13.39 9.60
CA GLU A 85 17.72 12.99 10.31
C GLU A 85 17.61 13.23 11.82
N GLY A 86 17.19 14.41 12.23
CA GLY A 86 16.99 14.76 13.65
C GLY A 86 15.97 13.88 14.34
N LEU A 87 14.82 13.64 13.69
CA LEU A 87 13.77 12.78 14.24
C LEU A 87 14.18 11.30 14.25
N ALA A 88 14.99 10.83 13.29
CA ALA A 88 15.51 9.47 13.30
C ALA A 88 16.46 9.23 14.48
N ILE A 89 17.34 10.21 14.80
CA ILE A 89 18.20 10.18 15.98
C ILE A 89 17.35 10.14 17.25
N ALA A 90 16.36 11.03 17.37
CA ALA A 90 15.47 11.08 18.52
C ALA A 90 14.64 9.80 18.69
N ALA A 91 14.21 9.17 17.59
CA ALA A 91 13.46 7.91 17.59
C ALA A 91 14.35 6.69 17.85
N GLY A 92 15.69 6.81 17.73
CA GLY A 92 16.63 5.70 17.88
C GLY A 92 16.52 4.67 16.75
N ILE A 93 16.28 5.13 15.52
CA ILE A 93 16.24 4.29 14.31
C ILE A 93 17.22 4.80 13.26
N PRO A 94 17.70 3.93 12.34
CA PRO A 94 18.48 4.39 11.20
C PRO A 94 17.66 5.40 10.37
N LYS A 95 18.35 6.43 9.84
CA LYS A 95 17.71 7.47 9.04
C LYS A 95 17.03 6.86 7.80
N PRO A 96 15.72 7.04 7.62
CA PRO A 96 15.03 6.65 6.40
C PRO A 96 15.54 7.43 5.19
N ARG A 97 15.49 6.82 4.01
CA ARG A 97 15.75 7.54 2.75
C ARG A 97 14.59 8.47 2.44
N CYS A 98 14.90 9.69 1.99
CA CYS A 98 13.91 10.73 1.67
C CYS A 98 13.56 10.69 0.19
N TYR A 99 12.28 10.80 -0.11
CA TYR A 99 11.75 10.85 -1.47
C TYR A 99 10.70 11.96 -1.57
N ILE A 100 10.54 12.49 -2.79
CA ILE A 100 9.54 13.52 -3.09
C ILE A 100 8.66 13.10 -4.26
N ILE A 101 7.38 13.43 -4.16
CA ILE A 101 6.41 13.35 -5.26
C ILE A 101 6.20 14.76 -5.79
N ASP A 102 6.28 14.90 -7.11
CA ASP A 102 6.03 16.16 -7.81
C ASP A 102 4.52 16.37 -7.99
N ASP A 103 3.86 16.73 -6.89
CA ASP A 103 2.43 16.93 -6.80
C ASP A 103 2.13 18.06 -5.81
N THR A 104 1.13 18.87 -6.11
CA THR A 104 0.75 20.05 -5.32
C THR A 104 -0.23 19.74 -4.20
N ALA A 105 -0.89 18.58 -4.22
CA ALA A 105 -1.69 18.09 -3.12
C ALA A 105 -0.81 17.73 -1.90
N PRO A 106 -1.11 18.24 -0.69
CA PRO A 106 -0.27 18.00 0.48
C PRO A 106 -0.50 16.58 1.03
N ASN A 107 0.54 15.75 1.01
CA ASN A 107 0.47 14.42 1.61
C ASN A 107 1.86 13.85 1.92
N ALA A 108 1.90 12.80 2.76
CA ALA A 108 3.11 12.05 3.08
C ALA A 108 2.78 10.60 3.38
N PHE A 109 3.79 9.74 3.30
CA PHE A 109 3.72 8.36 3.78
C PHE A 109 5.10 7.80 4.05
N ALA A 110 5.14 6.75 4.88
CA ALA A 110 6.31 5.90 5.04
C ALA A 110 6.11 4.54 4.36
N SER A 111 7.20 3.94 3.89
CA SER A 111 7.19 2.60 3.30
C SER A 111 8.49 1.85 3.64
N GLY A 112 8.48 0.53 3.50
CA GLY A 112 9.65 -0.30 3.71
C GLY A 112 9.35 -1.60 4.44
N ARG A 113 10.40 -2.44 4.59
CA ARG A 113 10.26 -3.75 5.26
C ARG A 113 10.76 -3.78 6.71
N ASN A 114 11.56 -2.81 7.09
CA ASN A 114 12.08 -2.64 8.45
C ASN A 114 12.72 -1.25 8.59
N PRO A 115 13.07 -0.79 9.81
CA PRO A 115 13.68 0.52 10.02
C PRO A 115 14.97 0.77 9.22
N LYS A 116 15.80 -0.27 8.96
CA LYS A 116 17.02 -0.14 8.16
C LYS A 116 16.73 0.05 6.66
N ASN A 117 15.60 -0.46 6.18
CA ASN A 117 15.17 -0.41 4.78
C ASN A 117 13.82 0.28 4.69
N SER A 118 13.79 1.54 5.15
CA SER A 118 12.60 2.39 5.15
C SER A 118 12.81 3.66 4.33
N VAL A 119 11.71 4.21 3.88
CA VAL A 119 11.66 5.45 3.12
C VAL A 119 10.56 6.34 3.69
N ILE A 120 10.76 7.64 3.64
CA ILE A 120 9.74 8.67 3.88
C ILE A 120 9.55 9.39 2.56
N VAL A 121 8.30 9.52 2.16
CA VAL A 121 7.88 10.16 0.92
C VAL A 121 6.96 11.32 1.27
N VAL A 122 7.26 12.49 0.72
CA VAL A 122 6.43 13.69 0.87
C VAL A 122 6.10 14.28 -0.49
N THR A 123 4.99 14.98 -0.61
CA THR A 123 4.68 15.75 -1.82
C THR A 123 5.33 17.13 -1.75
N LYS A 124 5.55 17.77 -2.91
CA LYS A 124 5.96 19.19 -2.95
C LYS A 124 4.92 20.09 -2.28
N GLY A 125 3.63 19.79 -2.49
CA GLY A 125 2.53 20.50 -1.85
C GLY A 125 2.60 20.47 -0.33
N LEU A 126 3.02 19.34 0.28
CA LEU A 126 3.23 19.28 1.72
C LEU A 126 4.31 20.26 2.19
N LEU A 127 5.44 20.28 1.49
CA LEU A 127 6.58 21.14 1.84
C LEU A 127 6.28 22.62 1.67
N THR A 128 5.38 22.99 0.75
CA THR A 128 5.00 24.41 0.51
C THR A 128 3.90 24.89 1.46
N LYS A 129 2.98 23.99 1.84
CA LYS A 129 1.80 24.34 2.65
C LYS A 129 2.02 24.25 4.16
N LEU A 130 2.97 23.41 4.61
CA LEU A 130 3.27 23.22 6.02
C LEU A 130 4.47 24.09 6.48
N ASN A 131 4.34 24.64 7.69
CA ASN A 131 5.48 25.26 8.38
C ASN A 131 6.36 24.17 9.05
N ARG A 132 7.42 24.64 9.73
CA ARG A 132 8.42 23.77 10.34
C ARG A 132 7.83 22.78 11.35
N VAL A 133 7.10 23.26 12.32
CA VAL A 133 6.58 22.41 13.40
C VAL A 133 5.50 21.46 12.92
N GLU A 134 4.74 21.86 11.90
CA GLU A 134 3.75 21.02 11.24
C GLU A 134 4.41 19.86 10.47
N LEU A 135 5.46 20.18 9.69
CA LEU A 135 6.22 19.15 8.97
C LEU A 135 6.91 18.18 9.94
N GLU A 136 7.51 18.70 11.03
CA GLU A 136 8.10 17.86 12.08
C GLU A 136 7.07 16.90 12.67
N GLY A 137 5.83 17.38 12.92
CA GLY A 137 4.72 16.53 13.39
C GLY A 137 4.38 15.40 12.42
N VAL A 138 4.23 15.70 11.12
CA VAL A 138 3.95 14.70 10.08
C VAL A 138 5.08 13.68 9.98
N ILE A 139 6.33 14.12 9.90
CA ILE A 139 7.48 13.22 9.80
C ILE A 139 7.63 12.35 11.05
N ALA A 140 7.34 12.89 12.25
CA ALA A 140 7.37 12.14 13.49
C ALA A 140 6.28 11.03 13.55
N HIS A 141 5.10 11.32 13.00
CA HIS A 141 4.03 10.34 12.81
C HIS A 141 4.51 9.19 11.91
N GLU A 142 5.09 9.51 10.75
CA GLU A 142 5.64 8.51 9.82
C GLU A 142 6.80 7.70 10.46
N MET A 143 7.67 8.34 11.25
CA MET A 143 8.72 7.67 12.02
C MET A 143 8.16 6.64 13.01
N SER A 144 7.00 6.92 13.60
CA SER A 144 6.33 5.97 14.49
C SER A 144 5.93 4.69 13.76
N HIS A 145 5.38 4.80 12.55
CA HIS A 145 5.05 3.64 11.72
C HIS A 145 6.28 2.82 11.35
N ILE A 146 7.40 3.46 11.03
CA ILE A 146 8.67 2.80 10.75
C ILE A 146 9.15 2.02 11.98
N LYS A 147 9.22 2.69 13.13
CA LYS A 147 9.70 2.12 14.39
C LYS A 147 8.89 0.92 14.85
N ASN A 148 7.57 0.96 14.65
CA ASN A 148 6.63 -0.09 15.05
C ASN A 148 6.45 -1.20 14.02
N TYR A 149 7.17 -1.17 12.88
CA TYR A 149 7.01 -2.12 11.76
C TYR A 149 5.61 -2.10 11.14
N ASP A 150 4.84 -1.02 11.30
CA ASP A 150 3.57 -0.85 10.60
C ASP A 150 3.78 -0.76 9.10
N VAL A 151 4.85 -0.08 8.67
CA VAL A 151 5.24 0.05 7.26
C VAL A 151 5.40 -1.30 6.57
N LEU A 152 5.87 -2.35 7.26
CA LEU A 152 6.01 -3.68 6.69
C LEU A 152 4.65 -4.26 6.30
N VAL A 153 3.66 -4.21 7.20
CA VAL A 153 2.31 -4.73 6.96
C VAL A 153 1.63 -3.96 5.83
N GLN A 154 1.73 -2.62 5.86
CA GLN A 154 1.13 -1.73 4.87
C GLN A 154 1.75 -1.94 3.48
N THR A 155 3.08 -1.96 3.39
CA THR A 155 3.81 -2.14 2.14
C THR A 155 3.53 -3.51 1.51
N LEU A 156 3.51 -4.58 2.32
CA LEU A 156 3.13 -5.91 1.85
C LEU A 156 1.72 -5.93 1.29
N ALA A 157 0.76 -5.29 1.95
CA ALA A 157 -0.62 -5.23 1.45
C ALA A 157 -0.70 -4.54 0.09
N VAL A 158 0.00 -3.41 -0.14
CA VAL A 158 0.06 -2.73 -1.44
C VAL A 158 0.57 -3.67 -2.53
N VAL A 159 1.69 -4.33 -2.27
CA VAL A 159 2.33 -5.20 -3.27
C VAL A 159 1.45 -6.41 -3.58
N MET A 160 0.87 -7.04 -2.55
CA MET A 160 -0.03 -8.17 -2.72
C MET A 160 -1.27 -7.80 -3.54
N VAL A 161 -1.88 -6.66 -3.24
CA VAL A 161 -3.00 -6.12 -4.02
C VAL A 161 -2.57 -5.86 -5.46
N GLY A 162 -1.42 -5.23 -5.67
CA GLY A 162 -0.87 -4.97 -7.00
C GLY A 162 -0.66 -6.25 -7.81
N VAL A 163 -0.06 -7.28 -7.21
CA VAL A 163 0.15 -8.58 -7.86
C VAL A 163 -1.18 -9.25 -8.23
N ILE A 164 -2.16 -9.24 -7.33
CA ILE A 164 -3.47 -9.83 -7.59
C ILE A 164 -4.16 -9.12 -8.77
N VAL A 165 -4.09 -7.78 -8.82
CA VAL A 165 -4.65 -6.99 -9.92
C VAL A 165 -3.96 -7.32 -11.24
N LEU A 166 -2.63 -7.39 -11.25
CA LEU A 166 -1.85 -7.74 -12.45
C LEU A 166 -2.14 -9.16 -12.94
N LEU A 167 -2.23 -10.13 -12.04
CA LEU A 167 -2.60 -11.50 -12.38
C LEU A 167 -4.02 -11.55 -12.96
N SER A 168 -4.97 -10.85 -12.36
CA SER A 168 -6.34 -10.78 -12.86
C SER A 168 -6.41 -10.16 -14.27
N ASP A 169 -5.67 -9.07 -14.51
CA ASP A 169 -5.61 -8.43 -15.82
C ASP A 169 -4.94 -9.34 -16.87
N TRP A 170 -3.85 -10.01 -16.51
CA TRP A 170 -3.17 -10.96 -17.38
C TRP A 170 -4.09 -12.13 -17.77
N ILE A 171 -4.81 -12.70 -16.82
CA ILE A 171 -5.80 -13.75 -17.02
C ILE A 171 -6.88 -13.26 -17.99
N LEU A 172 -7.50 -12.11 -17.71
CA LEU A 172 -8.51 -11.52 -18.55
C LEU A 172 -8.03 -11.34 -20.00
N ARG A 173 -6.85 -10.77 -20.19
CA ARG A 173 -6.25 -10.56 -21.51
C ARG A 173 -5.99 -11.88 -22.24
N THR A 174 -5.43 -12.86 -21.54
CA THR A 174 -5.13 -14.18 -22.14
C THR A 174 -6.39 -14.85 -22.65
N PHE A 175 -7.48 -14.80 -21.90
CA PHE A 175 -8.75 -15.39 -22.30
C PHE A 175 -9.51 -14.57 -23.36
N LEU A 176 -9.50 -13.26 -23.26
CA LEU A 176 -10.19 -12.39 -24.21
C LEU A 176 -9.48 -12.32 -25.57
N TRP A 177 -8.13 -12.30 -25.59
CA TRP A 177 -7.33 -12.16 -26.80
C TRP A 177 -6.79 -13.48 -27.35
N GLY A 178 -6.61 -14.50 -26.51
CA GLY A 178 -6.18 -15.84 -26.92
C GLY A 178 -7.24 -16.62 -27.70
N GLY A 179 -8.52 -16.32 -27.46
CA GLY A 179 -9.63 -16.93 -28.20
C GLY A 179 -9.77 -16.52 -29.67
N GLY A 180 -9.14 -15.40 -30.07
CA GLY A 180 -9.26 -14.84 -31.43
C GLY A 180 -8.37 -15.49 -32.50
N ARG A 181 -7.26 -16.13 -32.14
CA ARG A 181 -6.27 -16.67 -33.12
C ARG A 181 -6.50 -18.09 -33.58
N ARG A 182 -7.46 -18.86 -32.99
CA ARG A 182 -7.79 -20.23 -33.41
C ARG A 182 -9.09 -20.35 -34.22
N ARG A 183 -9.70 -19.25 -34.64
CA ARG A 183 -10.90 -19.25 -35.52
C ARG A 183 -10.56 -19.07 -36.99
N SER A 184 -9.60 -19.81 -37.56
CA SER A 184 -9.49 -20.01 -38.99
C SER A 184 -9.53 -21.51 -39.28
N ARG A 185 -10.62 -21.93 -39.93
CA ARG A 185 -10.90 -23.28 -40.46
C ARG A 185 -11.39 -24.34 -39.45
N SER A 186 -12.65 -24.24 -39.06
CA SER A 186 -13.55 -25.37 -39.12
C SER A 186 -14.99 -24.90 -39.18
N ARG A 187 -15.62 -25.19 -40.30
CA ARG A 187 -17.07 -25.06 -40.55
C ARG A 187 -17.78 -26.10 -39.71
N SER A 188 -18.91 -25.74 -39.16
CA SER A 188 -19.93 -26.64 -38.59
C SER A 188 -19.76 -27.03 -37.12
N GLY A 189 -20.71 -26.66 -36.29
CA GLY A 189 -21.07 -27.35 -35.05
C GLY A 189 -21.06 -26.46 -33.78
N LYS A 190 -22.28 -26.07 -33.35
CA LYS A 190 -22.70 -25.86 -31.95
C LYS A 190 -21.58 -25.61 -30.92
N GLY A 191 -21.07 -24.40 -30.76
CA GLY A 191 -19.96 -24.11 -29.84
C GLY A 191 -19.99 -22.71 -29.22
N GLY A 192 -21.19 -22.19 -28.89
CA GLY A 192 -21.34 -20.92 -28.15
C GLY A 192 -21.09 -21.03 -26.64
N GLY A 193 -20.80 -22.23 -26.10
CA GLY A 193 -20.73 -22.48 -24.66
C GLY A 193 -19.46 -22.02 -23.96
N ASN A 194 -18.30 -22.12 -24.61
CA ASN A 194 -17.02 -21.93 -23.89
C ASN A 194 -16.69 -20.48 -23.56
N ALA A 195 -17.02 -19.54 -24.44
CA ALA A 195 -16.75 -18.12 -24.15
C ALA A 195 -17.60 -17.59 -22.99
N GLY A 196 -18.86 -18.00 -22.91
CA GLY A 196 -19.74 -17.67 -21.77
C GLY A 196 -19.25 -18.29 -20.46
N ALA A 197 -18.87 -19.56 -20.48
CA ALA A 197 -18.33 -20.25 -19.30
C ALA A 197 -17.02 -19.61 -18.79
N ILE A 198 -16.14 -19.17 -19.68
CA ILE A 198 -14.90 -18.45 -19.31
C ILE A 198 -15.21 -17.11 -18.67
N LEU A 199 -16.17 -16.33 -19.22
CA LEU A 199 -16.57 -15.05 -18.62
C LEU A 199 -17.19 -15.24 -17.24
N VAL A 200 -18.01 -16.27 -17.05
CA VAL A 200 -18.58 -16.63 -15.74
C VAL A 200 -17.47 -17.02 -14.76
N LEU A 201 -16.50 -17.84 -15.20
CA LEU A 201 -15.36 -18.24 -14.37
C LEU A 201 -14.50 -17.06 -13.94
N VAL A 202 -14.16 -16.15 -14.87
CA VAL A 202 -13.43 -14.92 -14.59
C VAL A 202 -14.22 -14.02 -13.64
N GLY A 203 -15.51 -13.85 -13.87
CA GLY A 203 -16.41 -13.12 -12.97
C GLY A 203 -16.40 -13.71 -11.55
N LEU A 204 -16.44 -15.04 -11.42
CA LEU A 204 -16.40 -15.74 -10.15
C LEU A 204 -15.05 -15.53 -9.44
N ILE A 205 -13.94 -15.64 -10.16
CA ILE A 205 -12.60 -15.38 -9.61
C ILE A 205 -12.49 -13.94 -9.10
N LEU A 206 -12.94 -12.96 -9.87
CA LEU A 206 -12.93 -11.55 -9.45
C LEU A 206 -13.87 -11.32 -8.25
N ALA A 207 -15.00 -11.99 -8.18
CA ALA A 207 -15.93 -11.91 -7.05
C ALA A 207 -15.32 -12.46 -5.75
N VAL A 208 -14.46 -13.50 -5.84
CA VAL A 208 -13.73 -14.05 -4.68
C VAL A 208 -12.53 -13.18 -4.32
N ILE A 209 -11.81 -12.66 -5.30
CA ILE A 209 -10.59 -11.86 -5.10
C ILE A 209 -10.90 -10.48 -4.51
N SER A 210 -11.98 -9.83 -4.93
CA SER A 210 -12.33 -8.48 -4.46
C SER A 210 -12.50 -8.38 -2.93
N PRO A 211 -13.23 -9.27 -2.24
CA PRO A 211 -13.32 -9.25 -0.79
C PRO A 211 -12.00 -9.58 -0.10
N LEU A 212 -11.14 -10.42 -0.71
CA LEU A 212 -9.80 -10.71 -0.18
C LEU A 212 -8.91 -9.47 -0.22
N ILE A 213 -8.93 -8.71 -1.31
CA ILE A 213 -8.23 -7.41 -1.41
C ILE A 213 -8.69 -6.47 -0.30
N ALA A 214 -10.01 -6.33 -0.10
CA ALA A 214 -10.57 -5.50 0.95
C ALA A 214 -10.13 -5.94 2.35
N GLN A 215 -10.06 -7.25 2.61
CA GLN A 215 -9.55 -7.80 3.86
C GLN A 215 -8.05 -7.53 4.07
N LEU A 216 -7.22 -7.69 3.03
CA LEU A 216 -5.78 -7.37 3.09
C LEU A 216 -5.56 -5.91 3.47
N ILE A 217 -6.29 -4.98 2.83
CA ILE A 217 -6.22 -3.55 3.13
C ILE A 217 -6.67 -3.28 4.58
N ARG A 218 -7.74 -3.90 5.05
CA ARG A 218 -8.19 -3.78 6.45
C ARG A 218 -7.18 -4.30 7.47
N LEU A 219 -6.49 -5.41 7.16
CA LEU A 219 -5.44 -5.96 8.02
C LEU A 219 -4.20 -5.05 8.07
N ALA A 220 -3.90 -4.38 6.96
CA ALA A 220 -2.78 -3.45 6.86
C ALA A 220 -2.99 -2.20 7.70
N VAL A 221 -4.24 -1.74 7.85
CA VAL A 221 -4.56 -0.50 8.56
C VAL A 221 -5.38 -0.79 9.82
N SER A 222 -5.07 -0.07 10.90
CA SER A 222 -5.79 -0.16 12.16
C SER A 222 -5.91 1.23 12.77
N ARG A 223 -7.14 1.68 13.04
CA ARG A 223 -7.41 2.96 13.71
C ARG A 223 -6.62 3.14 15.00
N LYS A 224 -6.49 2.08 15.80
CA LYS A 224 -5.67 2.11 17.03
C LYS A 224 -4.19 2.39 16.77
N ARG A 225 -3.65 1.96 15.61
CA ARG A 225 -2.26 2.24 15.24
C ARG A 225 -2.06 3.69 14.80
N GLU A 226 -3.06 4.28 14.14
CA GLU A 226 -3.03 5.69 13.79
C GLU A 226 -2.99 6.59 15.05
N PHE A 227 -3.88 6.36 16.00
CA PHE A 227 -3.84 7.08 17.28
C PHE A 227 -2.54 6.86 18.06
N LEU A 228 -1.97 5.67 17.98
CA LEU A 228 -0.67 5.41 18.59
C LEU A 228 0.47 6.12 17.84
N ALA A 229 0.42 6.18 16.51
CA ALA A 229 1.40 6.91 15.72
C ALA A 229 1.30 8.41 16.00
N ASP A 230 0.09 8.95 16.15
CA ASP A 230 -0.15 10.33 16.58
C ASP A 230 0.47 10.60 17.96
N ALA A 231 0.19 9.74 18.94
CA ALA A 231 0.73 9.89 20.29
C ALA A 231 2.26 9.77 20.33
N ASN A 232 2.85 8.81 19.60
CA ASN A 232 4.30 8.66 19.52
C ASN A 232 4.95 9.83 18.77
N GLY A 233 4.31 10.33 17.71
CA GLY A 233 4.76 11.52 16.98
C GLY A 233 4.75 12.76 17.89
N ALA A 234 3.67 12.94 18.67
CA ALA A 234 3.55 14.00 19.66
C ALA A 234 4.63 13.90 20.75
N LEU A 235 4.90 12.69 21.25
CA LEU A 235 5.99 12.45 22.21
C LEU A 235 7.37 12.75 21.62
N LEU A 236 7.60 12.40 20.36
CA LEU A 236 8.88 12.58 19.67
C LEU A 236 9.20 14.05 19.44
N THR A 237 8.20 14.84 19.04
CA THR A 237 8.32 16.30 18.84
C THR A 237 8.16 17.11 20.13
N ARG A 238 7.54 16.52 21.15
CA ARG A 238 7.05 17.21 22.37
C ARG A 238 6.11 18.38 22.08
N TYR A 239 5.47 18.37 20.91
CA TYR A 239 4.59 19.44 20.47
C TYR A 239 3.38 18.88 19.69
N PRO A 240 2.36 18.32 20.37
CA PRO A 240 1.15 17.78 19.76
C PRO A 240 0.42 18.75 18.83
N PRO A 241 0.34 20.09 19.13
CA PRO A 241 -0.36 21.03 18.27
C PRO A 241 0.21 21.14 16.84
N GLY A 242 1.50 20.82 16.65
CA GLY A 242 2.14 20.83 15.33
C GLY A 242 1.48 19.82 14.39
N LEU A 243 1.33 18.56 14.84
CA LEU A 243 0.63 17.52 14.05
C LEU A 243 -0.86 17.84 13.89
N ALA A 244 -1.54 18.33 14.94
CA ALA A 244 -2.95 18.71 14.85
C ALA A 244 -3.18 19.81 13.80
N SER A 245 -2.33 20.84 13.76
CA SER A 245 -2.36 21.89 12.75
C SER A 245 -2.08 21.38 11.34
N ALA A 246 -1.08 20.50 11.19
CA ALA A 246 -0.78 19.85 9.93
C ALA A 246 -1.99 19.07 9.38
N LEU A 247 -2.62 18.25 10.22
CA LEU A 247 -3.80 17.48 9.84
C LEU A 247 -4.96 18.36 9.41
N ARG A 248 -5.20 19.50 10.08
CA ARG A 248 -6.20 20.49 9.65
C ARG A 248 -5.92 21.04 8.26
N LYS A 249 -4.68 21.44 7.99
CA LYS A 249 -4.29 22.00 6.69
C LYS A 249 -4.40 20.98 5.58
N ILE A 250 -3.89 19.75 5.81
CA ILE A 250 -3.93 18.68 4.80
C ILE A 250 -5.38 18.28 4.51
N SER A 251 -6.24 18.16 5.55
CA SER A 251 -7.65 17.76 5.36
C SER A 251 -8.53 18.85 4.74
N ALA A 252 -8.17 20.12 4.92
CA ALA A 252 -8.88 21.25 4.30
C ALA A 252 -8.57 21.40 2.81
N ASP A 253 -7.45 20.82 2.36
CA ASP A 253 -7.07 20.82 0.96
C ASP A 253 -7.96 19.87 0.17
N LYS A 254 -8.50 20.36 -0.94
CA LYS A 254 -9.42 19.60 -1.79
C LYS A 254 -8.75 19.08 -3.07
N GLU A 255 -7.46 19.37 -3.22
CA GLU A 255 -6.72 18.96 -4.39
C GLU A 255 -6.51 17.42 -4.37
N PRO A 256 -6.94 16.69 -5.42
CA PRO A 256 -6.73 15.26 -5.50
C PRO A 256 -5.25 14.95 -5.77
N LEU A 257 -4.72 13.96 -5.10
CA LEU A 257 -3.37 13.47 -5.36
C LEU A 257 -3.39 12.57 -6.59
N GLU A 258 -2.85 13.06 -7.73
CA GLU A 258 -2.97 12.40 -9.03
C GLU A 258 -2.31 11.01 -9.09
N VAL A 259 -1.23 10.81 -8.35
CA VAL A 259 -0.49 9.53 -8.32
C VAL A 259 -1.13 8.48 -7.40
N ALA A 260 -2.11 8.87 -6.59
CA ALA A 260 -2.76 7.94 -5.66
C ALA A 260 -3.74 7.01 -6.38
N ASN A 261 -3.76 5.76 -5.94
CA ASN A 261 -4.71 4.76 -6.40
C ASN A 261 -5.27 3.97 -5.21
N LYS A 262 -6.29 3.13 -5.47
CA LYS A 262 -6.95 2.34 -4.42
C LYS A 262 -5.99 1.43 -3.64
N ALA A 263 -4.90 0.98 -4.25
CA ALA A 263 -3.92 0.12 -3.59
C ALA A 263 -3.00 0.92 -2.66
N THR A 264 -2.65 2.17 -3.02
CA THR A 264 -1.72 3.02 -2.25
C THR A 264 -2.42 3.99 -1.30
N ALA A 265 -3.71 4.26 -1.47
CA ALA A 265 -4.45 5.27 -0.72
C ALA A 265 -4.34 5.12 0.81
N HIS A 266 -4.21 3.88 1.30
CA HIS A 266 -4.10 3.58 2.72
C HIS A 266 -2.70 3.83 3.31
N LEU A 267 -1.71 4.13 2.49
CA LEU A 267 -0.37 4.51 2.98
C LEU A 267 -0.32 5.96 3.47
N TYR A 268 -1.06 6.83 2.81
CA TYR A 268 -0.98 8.28 3.01
C TYR A 268 -1.57 8.70 4.35
N ILE A 269 -0.99 9.72 4.98
CA ILE A 269 -1.44 10.24 6.29
C ILE A 269 -2.91 10.68 6.31
N ILE A 270 -3.40 11.17 5.17
CA ILE A 270 -4.82 11.44 4.91
C ILE A 270 -5.19 10.80 3.57
N ASN A 271 -6.38 10.20 3.50
CA ASN A 271 -6.86 9.52 2.30
C ASN A 271 -6.93 10.50 1.10
N PRO A 272 -6.10 10.28 0.06
CA PRO A 272 -6.02 11.19 -1.08
C PRO A 272 -7.16 11.04 -2.10
N LEU A 273 -8.04 10.03 -1.96
CA LEU A 273 -9.12 9.75 -2.90
C LEU A 273 -10.39 10.51 -2.49
N LEU A 274 -10.43 11.82 -2.72
CA LEU A 274 -11.52 12.69 -2.30
C LEU A 274 -12.87 12.44 -3.00
N GLU A 275 -12.86 11.91 -4.22
CA GLU A 275 -14.06 11.70 -5.04
C GLU A 275 -14.99 10.59 -4.51
N PHE A 276 -14.53 9.78 -3.57
CA PHE A 276 -15.25 8.64 -3.07
C PHE A 276 -16.01 8.90 -1.75
N ARG A 277 -16.69 10.02 -1.58
CA ARG A 277 -17.50 10.33 -0.37
C ARG A 277 -18.84 9.58 -0.26
N GLY A 278 -19.09 8.50 -1.04
CA GLY A 278 -20.28 7.67 -0.96
C GLY A 278 -20.25 6.57 0.12
N ARG A 279 -21.42 5.92 0.38
CA ARG A 279 -21.56 4.82 1.38
C ARG A 279 -20.58 3.65 1.21
N VAL A 280 -20.10 3.40 -0.02
CA VAL A 280 -19.10 2.37 -0.33
C VAL A 280 -17.74 2.70 0.29
N ASN A 281 -17.43 3.95 0.56
CA ASN A 281 -16.14 4.40 1.12
C ASN A 281 -15.92 4.06 2.58
N ARG A 282 -16.94 3.85 3.39
CA ARG A 282 -16.73 3.45 4.79
C ARG A 282 -16.04 2.10 4.92
N LEU A 283 -16.14 1.25 3.91
CA LEU A 283 -15.46 -0.05 3.86
C LEU A 283 -13.96 0.08 3.52
N PHE A 284 -13.59 1.14 2.80
CA PHE A 284 -12.20 1.45 2.39
C PHE A 284 -11.59 2.60 3.19
N SER A 285 -12.35 3.21 4.09
CA SER A 285 -11.86 4.23 5.02
C SER A 285 -11.00 3.54 6.09
N THR A 286 -9.71 3.57 5.87
CA THR A 286 -8.70 2.86 6.66
C THR A 286 -8.22 3.68 7.85
N HIS A 287 -8.25 5.01 7.73
CA HIS A 287 -7.87 5.93 8.80
C HIS A 287 -9.09 6.34 9.68
N PRO A 288 -8.85 6.69 10.95
CA PRO A 288 -9.87 7.35 11.77
C PRO A 288 -10.29 8.68 11.13
N PRO A 289 -11.49 9.21 11.45
CA PRO A 289 -11.84 10.57 11.10
C PRO A 289 -10.77 11.56 11.58
N VAL A 290 -10.41 12.51 10.72
CA VAL A 290 -9.34 13.48 11.02
C VAL A 290 -9.68 14.31 12.25
N GLU A 291 -10.95 14.63 12.42
CA GLU A 291 -11.48 15.37 13.56
C GLU A 291 -11.23 14.65 14.89
N GLU A 292 -11.37 13.30 14.92
CA GLU A 292 -11.09 12.49 16.10
C GLU A 292 -9.60 12.48 16.43
N ARG A 293 -8.72 12.44 15.43
CA ARG A 293 -7.26 12.51 15.59
C ARG A 293 -6.85 13.87 16.15
N ILE A 294 -7.37 14.96 15.56
CA ILE A 294 -7.11 16.33 16.01
C ILE A 294 -7.56 16.50 17.47
N ALA A 295 -8.80 16.10 17.80
CA ALA A 295 -9.33 16.20 19.15
C ALA A 295 -8.53 15.38 20.19
N ALA A 296 -7.94 14.25 19.78
CA ALA A 296 -7.07 13.46 20.64
C ALA A 296 -5.72 14.16 20.88
N LEU A 297 -5.12 14.76 19.84
CA LEU A 297 -3.86 15.50 19.94
C LEU A 297 -4.00 16.78 20.78
N GLU A 298 -5.15 17.46 20.72
CA GLU A 298 -5.43 18.68 21.51
C GLU A 298 -5.60 18.41 23.01
N LYS A 299 -5.82 17.16 23.38
CA LYS A 299 -5.94 16.73 24.79
C LYS A 299 -4.61 16.26 25.38
N MET A 300 -3.54 16.20 24.58
CA MET A 300 -2.21 15.81 25.02
C MET A 300 -1.37 17.02 25.43
#